data_8603db7284c6785b8bee1081853c8018
#
_entry.id   8603db7284c6785b8bee1081853c8018
#
_cell.length_a   1.000
_cell.length_b   1.000
_cell.length_c   1.000
_cell.angle_alpha   90.00
_cell.angle_beta   90.00
_cell.angle_gamma   90.00
#
_symmetry.space_group_name_H-M   'P 1'
#
loop_
_entity.id
_entity.type
_entity.pdbx_description
1 polymer ?
#
loop_
_entity_poly.entity_id
_entity_poly.type
_entity_poly.pdbx_seq_one_letter_code
_entity_poly.pdbx_strand_id
1 'polypeptide(L)'
;MNMIEVILLVLKVSIMLSVFAIGLKATFAEATFLFRRPGQLFRAFLSMNVLMPLVALALAMPFDLHPAVKIALVVISVSPTPPIFPKKAHKAGGKDEYDIGLLVAAAVLAVILIPITLEILEKITGVPLAMPALSVALLVLTTILAPLLVGMAVRKIAPAIADRAAKPIGVLASVLLILSALPVLIGMAPTVFSFIGDGRVISLAAFALAGLIIGHLLGGPEPENRPVLALATSCRHPAVALAIAHANFPNQKLTAAAVFLYVISSAILSALYLAGNKRRLGETQQLKPGTQ
;
A
#
# COMPACT_ATOMS: atom_id res chain seq x y z
N MET A 1 4.66 -29.90 -2.83
CA MET A 1 4.53 -28.56 -2.19
C MET A 1 4.37 -28.76 -0.70
N ASN A 2 5.18 -28.08 0.09
CA ASN A 2 4.98 -28.05 1.53
C ASN A 2 3.84 -27.08 1.91
N MET A 3 3.35 -27.16 3.14
CA MET A 3 2.22 -26.34 3.62
C MET A 3 2.48 -24.82 3.45
N ILE A 4 3.71 -24.38 3.66
CA ILE A 4 4.10 -22.95 3.52
C ILE A 4 4.00 -22.51 2.07
N GLU A 5 4.48 -23.32 1.12
CA GLU A 5 4.36 -23.04 -0.32
C GLU A 5 2.90 -22.91 -0.77
N VAL A 6 2.03 -23.79 -0.25
CA VAL A 6 0.58 -23.70 -0.53
C VAL A 6 -0.01 -22.40 0.00
N ILE A 7 0.30 -22.02 1.25
CA ILE A 7 -0.18 -20.78 1.86
C ILE A 7 0.27 -19.55 1.04
N LEU A 8 1.54 -19.50 0.66
CA LEU A 8 2.09 -18.40 -0.14
C LEU A 8 1.48 -18.33 -1.54
N LEU A 9 1.22 -19.49 -2.17
CA LEU A 9 0.53 -19.55 -3.46
C LEU A 9 -0.91 -19.03 -3.35
N VAL A 10 -1.66 -19.47 -2.34
CA VAL A 10 -3.04 -19.02 -2.09
C VAL A 10 -3.05 -17.52 -1.80
N LEU A 11 -2.09 -17.01 -1.03
CA LEU A 11 -1.94 -15.57 -0.77
C LEU A 11 -1.71 -14.79 -2.08
N LYS A 12 -0.79 -15.25 -2.93
CA LYS A 12 -0.53 -14.63 -4.24
C LYS A 12 -1.77 -14.64 -5.13
N VAL A 13 -2.44 -15.78 -5.26
CA VAL A 13 -3.68 -15.91 -6.06
C VAL A 13 -4.79 -15.02 -5.52
N SER A 14 -4.96 -14.92 -4.19
CA SER A 14 -5.97 -14.07 -3.58
C SER A 14 -5.74 -12.58 -3.90
N ILE A 15 -4.49 -12.13 -3.91
CA ILE A 15 -4.13 -10.76 -4.30
C ILE A 15 -4.45 -10.53 -5.78
N MET A 16 -4.04 -11.45 -6.67
CA MET A 16 -4.32 -11.35 -8.10
C MET A 16 -5.83 -11.32 -8.39
N LEU A 17 -6.62 -12.19 -7.75
CA LEU A 17 -8.09 -12.20 -7.86
C LEU A 17 -8.71 -10.90 -7.33
N SER A 18 -8.17 -10.33 -6.25
CA SER A 18 -8.64 -9.04 -5.72
C SER A 18 -8.45 -7.92 -6.74
N VAL A 19 -7.29 -7.86 -7.39
CA VAL A 19 -6.99 -6.86 -8.43
C VAL A 19 -7.82 -7.11 -9.69
N PHE A 20 -7.96 -8.35 -10.09
CA PHE A 20 -8.83 -8.73 -11.21
C PHE A 20 -10.29 -8.29 -10.98
N ALA A 21 -10.81 -8.50 -9.76
CA ALA A 21 -12.16 -8.04 -9.39
C ALA A 21 -12.31 -6.51 -9.41
N ILE A 22 -11.24 -5.77 -9.11
CA ILE A 22 -11.19 -4.31 -9.31
C ILE A 22 -11.22 -3.99 -10.81
N GLY A 23 -10.41 -4.68 -11.62
CA GLY A 23 -10.38 -4.52 -13.07
C GLY A 23 -11.73 -4.78 -13.74
N LEU A 24 -12.51 -5.76 -13.26
CA LEU A 24 -13.88 -6.00 -13.76
C LEU A 24 -14.84 -4.81 -13.56
N LYS A 25 -14.52 -3.88 -12.68
CA LYS A 25 -15.29 -2.65 -12.45
C LYS A 25 -14.62 -1.41 -13.07
N ALA A 26 -13.31 -1.44 -13.23
CA ALA A 26 -12.51 -0.31 -13.66
C ALA A 26 -12.64 -0.02 -15.17
N THR A 27 -12.59 1.25 -15.51
CA THR A 27 -12.50 1.73 -16.88
C THR A 27 -11.09 2.21 -17.22
N PHE A 28 -10.78 2.29 -18.51
CA PHE A 28 -9.48 2.83 -18.96
C PHE A 28 -9.31 4.31 -18.57
N ALA A 29 -10.44 5.04 -18.49
CA ALA A 29 -10.46 6.44 -18.07
C ALA A 29 -10.02 6.57 -16.60
N GLU A 30 -10.51 5.72 -15.72
CA GLU A 30 -10.11 5.66 -14.30
C GLU A 30 -8.65 5.23 -14.13
N ALA A 31 -8.21 4.18 -14.83
CA ALA A 31 -6.83 3.72 -14.76
C ALA A 31 -5.80 4.77 -15.18
N THR A 32 -6.16 5.63 -16.15
CA THR A 32 -5.29 6.71 -16.66
C THR A 32 -5.57 8.08 -16.04
N PHE A 33 -6.50 8.17 -15.09
CA PHE A 33 -6.99 9.43 -14.52
C PHE A 33 -5.86 10.31 -13.98
N LEU A 34 -4.97 9.75 -13.16
CA LEU A 34 -3.91 10.52 -12.52
C LEU A 34 -2.87 11.04 -13.51
N PHE A 35 -2.57 10.27 -14.58
CA PHE A 35 -1.64 10.70 -15.62
C PHE A 35 -2.16 11.93 -16.42
N ARG A 36 -3.47 12.13 -16.44
CA ARG A 36 -4.11 13.30 -17.06
C ARG A 36 -4.24 14.48 -16.10
N ARG A 37 -3.85 14.32 -14.82
CA ARG A 37 -3.93 15.35 -13.78
C ARG A 37 -2.57 15.56 -13.11
N PRO A 38 -1.62 16.23 -13.80
CA PRO A 38 -0.23 16.31 -13.36
C PRO A 38 -0.05 16.90 -11.95
N GLY A 39 -0.90 17.84 -11.54
CA GLY A 39 -0.86 18.40 -10.19
C GLY A 39 -1.23 17.40 -9.10
N GLN A 40 -2.22 16.52 -9.34
CA GLN A 40 -2.57 15.46 -8.40
C GLN A 40 -1.53 14.35 -8.40
N LEU A 41 -1.02 13.98 -9.59
CA LEU A 41 0.07 13.01 -9.74
C LEU A 41 1.33 13.47 -9.00
N PHE A 42 1.71 14.75 -9.15
CA PHE A 42 2.87 15.33 -8.47
C PHE A 42 2.72 15.30 -6.94
N ARG A 43 1.54 15.65 -6.41
CA ARG A 43 1.27 15.58 -4.97
C ARG A 43 1.35 14.15 -4.43
N ALA A 44 0.81 13.18 -5.17
CA ALA A 44 0.92 11.78 -4.83
C ALA A 44 2.38 11.30 -4.87
N PHE A 45 3.12 11.64 -5.93
CA PHE A 45 4.55 11.36 -6.05
C PHE A 45 5.35 11.97 -4.89
N LEU A 46 5.17 13.27 -4.61
CA LEU A 46 5.85 13.97 -3.53
C LEU A 46 5.57 13.32 -2.18
N SER A 47 4.29 13.06 -1.88
CA SER A 47 3.85 12.42 -0.64
C SER A 47 4.51 11.05 -0.45
N MET A 48 4.40 10.18 -1.46
CA MET A 48 4.71 8.77 -1.33
C MET A 48 6.17 8.43 -1.62
N ASN A 49 6.81 9.10 -2.58
CA ASN A 49 8.11 8.70 -3.10
C ASN A 49 9.24 9.65 -2.73
N VAL A 50 8.94 10.83 -2.17
CA VAL A 50 9.93 11.79 -1.68
C VAL A 50 9.85 11.92 -0.17
N LEU A 51 8.69 12.35 0.35
CA LEU A 51 8.57 12.66 1.78
C LEU A 51 8.64 11.41 2.66
N MET A 52 8.06 10.29 2.25
CA MET A 52 8.13 9.06 3.06
C MET A 52 9.54 8.46 3.16
N PRO A 53 10.37 8.37 2.11
CA PRO A 53 11.79 8.05 2.26
C PRO A 53 12.55 9.00 3.18
N LEU A 54 12.27 10.31 3.10
CA LEU A 54 12.89 11.30 4.02
C LEU A 54 12.44 11.06 5.47
N VAL A 55 11.18 10.78 5.73
CA VAL A 55 10.69 10.40 7.07
C VAL A 55 11.34 9.12 7.57
N ALA A 56 11.51 8.12 6.69
CA ALA A 56 12.22 6.89 7.05
C ALA A 56 13.66 7.17 7.49
N LEU A 57 14.39 8.00 6.75
CA LEU A 57 15.76 8.43 7.11
C LEU A 57 15.76 9.23 8.42
N ALA A 58 14.85 10.18 8.57
CA ALA A 58 14.72 11.00 9.78
C ALA A 58 14.43 10.18 11.05
N LEU A 59 13.77 9.03 10.90
CA LEU A 59 13.55 8.08 12.00
C LEU A 59 14.72 7.09 12.17
N ALA A 60 15.34 6.66 11.07
CA ALA A 60 16.34 5.60 11.11
C ALA A 60 17.75 6.09 11.50
N MET A 61 18.11 7.32 11.16
CA MET A 61 19.47 7.83 11.35
C MET A 61 19.76 8.37 12.76
N PRO A 62 18.93 9.28 13.35
CA PRO A 62 19.25 9.88 14.63
C PRO A 62 18.97 8.99 15.84
N PHE A 63 18.13 7.97 15.69
CA PHE A 63 17.76 7.10 16.80
C PHE A 63 18.49 5.76 16.74
N ASP A 64 18.88 5.24 17.91
CA ASP A 64 19.49 3.91 18.03
C ASP A 64 18.43 2.82 17.96
N LEU A 65 17.80 2.70 16.79
CA LEU A 65 16.77 1.70 16.52
C LEU A 65 17.42 0.35 16.18
N HIS A 66 16.71 -0.72 16.53
CA HIS A 66 17.11 -2.08 16.13
C HIS A 66 17.30 -2.16 14.60
N PRO A 67 18.37 -2.83 14.10
CA PRO A 67 18.67 -2.89 12.66
C PRO A 67 17.49 -3.32 11.78
N ALA A 68 16.70 -4.31 12.24
CA ALA A 68 15.51 -4.76 11.53
C ALA A 68 14.44 -3.68 11.36
N VAL A 69 14.31 -2.73 12.33
CA VAL A 69 13.39 -1.59 12.22
C VAL A 69 13.90 -0.58 11.21
N LYS A 70 15.21 -0.26 11.25
CA LYS A 70 15.86 0.63 10.28
C LYS A 70 15.67 0.12 8.85
N ILE A 71 15.94 -1.16 8.63
CA ILE A 71 15.71 -1.82 7.32
C ILE A 71 14.23 -1.75 6.95
N ALA A 72 13.32 -2.11 7.86
CA ALA A 72 11.89 -2.09 7.59
C ALA A 72 11.40 -0.69 7.19
N LEU A 73 11.80 0.37 7.90
CA LEU A 73 11.46 1.75 7.57
C LEU A 73 11.89 2.12 6.14
N VAL A 74 13.11 1.77 5.76
CA VAL A 74 13.66 2.05 4.43
C VAL A 74 12.89 1.30 3.35
N VAL A 75 12.76 -0.03 3.45
CA VAL A 75 12.12 -0.84 2.41
C VAL A 75 10.62 -0.58 2.28
N ILE A 76 9.94 -0.27 3.40
CA ILE A 76 8.54 0.13 3.40
C ILE A 76 8.38 1.50 2.75
N SER A 77 9.27 2.46 2.99
CA SER A 77 9.18 3.81 2.43
C SER A 77 9.18 3.84 0.92
N VAL A 78 9.90 2.93 0.28
CA VAL A 78 10.00 2.83 -1.19
C VAL A 78 8.95 1.90 -1.81
N SER A 79 8.22 1.11 -1.01
CA SER A 79 7.19 0.20 -1.50
C SER A 79 5.97 0.95 -2.03
N PRO A 80 5.32 0.49 -3.13
CA PRO A 80 4.08 1.11 -3.64
C PRO A 80 2.88 0.83 -2.73
N THR A 81 1.72 1.36 -3.10
CA THR A 81 0.44 1.03 -2.45
C THR A 81 0.06 -0.44 -2.68
N PRO A 82 -0.52 -1.11 -1.67
CA PRO A 82 -0.97 -2.49 -1.83
C PRO A 82 -2.22 -2.59 -2.71
N PRO A 83 -2.43 -3.72 -3.41
CA PRO A 83 -3.60 -3.93 -4.28
C PRO A 83 -4.96 -3.83 -3.57
N ILE A 84 -5.01 -4.02 -2.27
CA ILE A 84 -6.23 -3.87 -1.47
C ILE A 84 -6.61 -2.39 -1.24
N PHE A 85 -5.73 -1.45 -1.60
CA PHE A 85 -5.88 -0.03 -1.34
C PHE A 85 -7.21 0.56 -1.87
N PRO A 86 -7.68 0.32 -3.12
CA PRO A 86 -8.92 0.92 -3.61
C PRO A 86 -10.15 0.57 -2.76
N LYS A 87 -10.21 -0.65 -2.21
CA LYS A 87 -11.30 -1.03 -1.29
C LYS A 87 -11.29 -0.20 0.00
N LYS A 88 -10.11 0.19 0.50
CA LYS A 88 -9.96 1.06 1.67
C LYS A 88 -10.28 2.51 1.32
N ALA A 89 -9.82 2.99 0.17
CA ALA A 89 -10.03 4.34 -0.32
C ALA A 89 -11.52 4.62 -0.55
N HIS A 90 -12.23 3.71 -1.21
CA HIS A 90 -13.67 3.79 -1.41
C HIS A 90 -14.45 3.88 -0.07
N LYS A 91 -14.05 3.11 0.96
CA LYS A 91 -14.61 3.23 2.31
C LYS A 91 -14.33 4.58 2.98
N ALA A 92 -13.32 5.29 2.53
CA ALA A 92 -12.96 6.63 3.00
C ALA A 92 -13.75 7.75 2.30
N GLY A 93 -14.60 7.40 1.32
CA GLY A 93 -15.33 8.34 0.48
C GLY A 93 -14.58 8.76 -0.78
N GLY A 94 -13.53 8.01 -1.16
CA GLY A 94 -12.78 8.21 -2.39
C GLY A 94 -13.64 7.93 -3.62
N LYS A 95 -13.31 8.62 -4.71
CA LYS A 95 -13.89 8.35 -6.04
C LYS A 95 -13.08 7.27 -6.74
N ASP A 96 -13.75 6.33 -7.38
CA ASP A 96 -13.13 5.21 -8.08
C ASP A 96 -12.06 5.67 -9.08
N GLU A 97 -12.29 6.79 -9.77
CA GLU A 97 -11.34 7.40 -10.69
C GLU A 97 -9.99 7.74 -10.03
N TYR A 98 -10.02 8.34 -8.83
CA TYR A 98 -8.82 8.71 -8.10
C TYR A 98 -8.18 7.48 -7.44
N ASP A 99 -8.99 6.59 -6.86
CA ASP A 99 -8.54 5.40 -6.15
C ASP A 99 -7.81 4.42 -7.08
N ILE A 100 -8.40 4.14 -8.24
CA ILE A 100 -7.84 3.25 -9.27
C ILE A 100 -6.66 3.92 -9.96
N GLY A 101 -6.81 5.20 -10.34
CA GLY A 101 -5.74 5.98 -10.94
C GLY A 101 -4.49 6.05 -10.06
N LEU A 102 -4.65 6.19 -8.74
CA LEU A 102 -3.55 6.23 -7.79
C LEU A 102 -2.87 4.86 -7.66
N LEU A 103 -3.64 3.76 -7.62
CA LEU A 103 -3.08 2.41 -7.63
C LEU A 103 -2.23 2.15 -8.88
N VAL A 104 -2.76 2.50 -10.06
CA VAL A 104 -2.06 2.29 -11.33
C VAL A 104 -0.83 3.18 -11.44
N ALA A 105 -0.95 4.47 -11.11
CA ALA A 105 0.17 5.39 -11.15
C ALA A 105 1.29 4.97 -10.18
N ALA A 106 0.96 4.60 -8.94
CA ALA A 106 1.93 4.11 -7.97
C ALA A 106 2.61 2.82 -8.45
N ALA A 107 1.87 1.90 -9.07
CA ALA A 107 2.41 0.65 -9.59
C ALA A 107 3.37 0.88 -10.77
N VAL A 108 2.97 1.71 -11.75
CA VAL A 108 3.81 2.01 -12.92
C VAL A 108 5.07 2.78 -12.51
N LEU A 109 4.92 3.80 -11.67
CA LEU A 109 6.04 4.59 -11.21
C LEU A 109 7.01 3.78 -10.33
N ALA A 110 6.54 2.78 -9.58
CA ALA A 110 7.37 1.95 -8.73
C ALA A 110 8.49 1.23 -9.51
N VAL A 111 8.24 0.85 -10.77
CA VAL A 111 9.25 0.18 -11.62
C VAL A 111 10.50 1.04 -11.80
N ILE A 112 10.32 2.35 -11.91
CA ILE A 112 11.41 3.31 -12.12
C ILE A 112 11.90 3.86 -10.77
N LEU A 113 10.97 4.21 -9.88
CA LEU A 113 11.31 4.95 -8.66
C LEU A 113 11.95 4.07 -7.59
N ILE A 114 11.60 2.79 -7.48
CA ILE A 114 12.21 1.91 -6.47
C ILE A 114 13.72 1.79 -6.70
N PRO A 115 14.24 1.40 -7.90
CA PRO A 115 15.67 1.31 -8.13
C PRO A 115 16.40 2.63 -7.89
N ILE A 116 15.86 3.74 -8.40
CA ILE A 116 16.47 5.07 -8.25
C ILE A 116 16.52 5.48 -6.76
N THR A 117 15.42 5.28 -6.04
CA THR A 117 15.38 5.68 -4.61
C THR A 117 16.32 4.81 -3.79
N LEU A 118 16.41 3.50 -4.07
CA LEU A 118 17.36 2.62 -3.39
C LEU A 118 18.81 3.04 -3.65
N GLU A 119 19.17 3.40 -4.88
CA GLU A 119 20.52 3.92 -5.21
C GLU A 119 20.83 5.23 -4.46
N ILE A 120 19.86 6.14 -4.37
CA ILE A 120 20.01 7.39 -3.59
C ILE A 120 20.20 7.07 -2.11
N LEU A 121 19.37 6.17 -1.55
CA LEU A 121 19.46 5.76 -0.15
C LEU A 121 20.78 5.05 0.16
N GLU A 122 21.31 4.23 -0.75
CA GLU A 122 22.63 3.62 -0.65
C GLU A 122 23.73 4.69 -0.53
N LYS A 123 23.70 5.71 -1.39
CA LYS A 123 24.69 6.82 -1.35
C LYS A 123 24.61 7.62 -0.05
N ILE A 124 23.42 7.79 0.53
CA ILE A 124 23.22 8.54 1.78
C ILE A 124 23.62 7.70 3.00
N THR A 125 23.25 6.42 3.03
CA THR A 125 23.43 5.57 4.21
C THR A 125 24.73 4.79 4.22
N GLY A 126 25.41 4.67 3.07
CA GLY A 126 26.58 3.81 2.88
C GLY A 126 26.26 2.30 2.95
N VAL A 127 24.99 1.90 3.00
CA VAL A 127 24.55 0.52 3.07
C VAL A 127 24.15 0.06 1.66
N PRO A 128 24.74 -1.03 1.12
CA PRO A 128 24.38 -1.53 -0.20
C PRO A 128 22.89 -1.87 -0.30
N LEU A 129 22.20 -1.22 -1.23
CA LEU A 129 20.76 -1.38 -1.46
C LEU A 129 20.52 -1.52 -2.96
N ALA A 130 20.14 -2.71 -3.42
CA ALA A 130 19.87 -2.93 -4.82
C ALA A 130 18.60 -3.75 -5.03
N MET A 131 17.82 -3.39 -6.03
CA MET A 131 16.77 -4.25 -6.58
C MET A 131 16.67 -3.98 -8.07
N PRO A 132 16.93 -4.96 -8.94
CA PRO A 132 16.88 -4.79 -10.39
C PRO A 132 15.47 -4.32 -10.83
N ALA A 133 15.44 -3.31 -11.71
CA ALA A 133 14.17 -2.77 -12.24
C ALA A 133 13.29 -3.86 -12.86
N LEU A 134 13.91 -4.86 -13.51
CA LEU A 134 13.19 -6.00 -14.08
C LEU A 134 12.44 -6.82 -12.99
N SER A 135 13.06 -7.05 -11.84
CA SER A 135 12.42 -7.76 -10.71
C SER A 135 11.21 -6.99 -10.17
N VAL A 136 11.34 -5.66 -10.04
CA VAL A 136 10.22 -4.78 -9.68
C VAL A 136 9.13 -4.82 -10.74
N ALA A 137 9.51 -4.69 -12.01
CA ALA A 137 8.57 -4.72 -13.14
C ALA A 137 7.77 -6.03 -13.19
N LEU A 138 8.44 -7.18 -13.07
CA LEU A 138 7.78 -8.49 -13.06
C LEU A 138 6.85 -8.65 -11.87
N LEU A 139 7.26 -8.20 -10.69
CA LEU A 139 6.42 -8.25 -9.49
C LEU A 139 5.17 -7.39 -9.68
N VAL A 140 5.32 -6.13 -10.09
CA VAL A 140 4.20 -5.20 -10.33
C VAL A 140 3.30 -5.68 -11.46
N LEU A 141 3.88 -6.13 -12.58
CA LEU A 141 3.14 -6.65 -13.72
C LEU A 141 2.27 -7.84 -13.32
N THR A 142 2.84 -8.83 -12.65
CA THR A 142 2.13 -10.08 -12.32
C THR A 142 1.11 -9.90 -11.21
N THR A 143 1.36 -9.03 -10.22
CA THR A 143 0.47 -8.88 -9.05
C THR A 143 -0.57 -7.78 -9.20
N ILE A 144 -0.30 -6.75 -10.02
CA ILE A 144 -1.17 -5.58 -10.14
C ILE A 144 -1.61 -5.36 -11.59
N LEU A 145 -0.67 -5.06 -12.50
CA LEU A 145 -1.04 -4.57 -13.84
C LEU A 145 -1.74 -5.63 -14.69
N ALA A 146 -1.20 -6.85 -14.77
CA ALA A 146 -1.79 -7.90 -15.61
C ALA A 146 -3.19 -8.31 -15.12
N PRO A 147 -3.45 -8.62 -13.83
CA PRO A 147 -4.80 -8.92 -13.37
C PRO A 147 -5.78 -7.77 -13.59
N LEU A 148 -5.34 -6.52 -13.37
CA LEU A 148 -6.16 -5.33 -13.60
C LEU A 148 -6.56 -5.20 -15.07
N LEU A 149 -5.57 -5.26 -15.98
CA LEU A 149 -5.79 -5.12 -17.42
C LEU A 149 -6.68 -6.24 -17.97
N VAL A 150 -6.48 -7.49 -17.52
CA VAL A 150 -7.35 -8.60 -17.91
C VAL A 150 -8.78 -8.35 -17.43
N GLY A 151 -8.98 -7.91 -16.20
CA GLY A 151 -10.31 -7.54 -15.68
C GLY A 151 -10.96 -6.42 -16.49
N MET A 152 -10.21 -5.37 -16.81
CA MET A 152 -10.70 -4.26 -17.65
C MET A 152 -11.02 -4.70 -19.09
N ALA A 153 -10.23 -5.63 -19.66
CA ALA A 153 -10.52 -6.22 -20.97
C ALA A 153 -11.83 -6.99 -20.95
N VAL A 154 -12.06 -7.83 -19.93
CA VAL A 154 -13.34 -8.53 -19.74
C VAL A 154 -14.49 -7.53 -19.62
N ARG A 155 -14.34 -6.46 -18.83
CA ARG A 155 -15.36 -5.41 -18.72
C ARG A 155 -15.68 -4.76 -20.07
N LYS A 156 -14.68 -4.50 -20.89
CA LYS A 156 -14.85 -3.89 -22.20
C LYS A 156 -15.56 -4.82 -23.21
N ILE A 157 -15.23 -6.11 -23.20
CA ILE A 157 -15.73 -7.10 -24.16
C ILE A 157 -17.09 -7.67 -23.74
N ALA A 158 -17.27 -7.92 -22.43
CA ALA A 158 -18.43 -8.61 -21.86
C ALA A 158 -18.90 -7.92 -20.56
N PRO A 159 -19.45 -6.67 -20.63
CA PRO A 159 -19.80 -5.89 -19.45
C PRO A 159 -20.79 -6.60 -18.53
N ALA A 160 -21.78 -7.30 -19.07
CA ALA A 160 -22.76 -8.06 -18.27
C ALA A 160 -22.13 -9.22 -17.46
N ILE A 161 -21.09 -9.86 -18.00
CA ILE A 161 -20.32 -10.90 -17.29
C ILE A 161 -19.47 -10.23 -16.21
N ALA A 162 -18.81 -9.11 -16.52
CA ALA A 162 -17.99 -8.38 -15.58
C ALA A 162 -18.80 -7.92 -14.36
N ASP A 163 -20.00 -7.35 -14.57
CA ASP A 163 -20.88 -6.89 -13.48
C ASP A 163 -21.33 -8.04 -12.57
N ARG A 164 -21.67 -9.19 -13.16
CA ARG A 164 -22.09 -10.38 -12.39
C ARG A 164 -20.91 -11.02 -11.64
N ALA A 165 -19.72 -11.06 -12.24
CA ALA A 165 -18.54 -11.76 -11.71
C ALA A 165 -17.75 -10.93 -10.68
N ALA A 166 -17.76 -9.60 -10.77
CA ALA A 166 -16.93 -8.73 -9.95
C ALA A 166 -17.15 -8.92 -8.44
N LYS A 167 -18.40 -9.02 -7.99
CA LYS A 167 -18.73 -9.20 -6.57
C LYS A 167 -18.35 -10.59 -6.05
N PRO A 168 -18.76 -11.72 -6.66
CA PRO A 168 -18.38 -13.05 -6.16
C PRO A 168 -16.87 -13.29 -6.20
N ILE A 169 -16.17 -12.86 -7.26
CA ILE A 169 -14.71 -12.97 -7.32
C ILE A 169 -14.04 -12.12 -6.22
N GLY A 170 -14.53 -10.92 -5.99
CA GLY A 170 -14.02 -10.05 -4.91
C GLY A 170 -14.23 -10.61 -3.51
N VAL A 171 -15.35 -11.34 -3.28
CA VAL A 171 -15.61 -12.06 -2.03
C VAL A 171 -14.68 -13.25 -1.90
N LEU A 172 -14.58 -14.10 -2.94
CA LEU A 172 -13.68 -15.25 -2.97
C LEU A 172 -12.23 -14.83 -2.69
N ALA A 173 -11.76 -13.80 -3.37
CA ALA A 173 -10.42 -13.23 -3.15
C ALA A 173 -10.21 -12.80 -1.69
N SER A 174 -11.22 -12.17 -1.09
CA SER A 174 -11.13 -11.72 0.32
C SER A 174 -11.12 -12.89 1.30
N VAL A 175 -11.88 -13.93 1.05
CA VAL A 175 -11.89 -15.17 1.86
C VAL A 175 -10.54 -15.88 1.75
N LEU A 176 -10.03 -16.07 0.53
CA LEU A 176 -8.71 -16.69 0.31
C LEU A 176 -7.59 -15.87 0.97
N LEU A 177 -7.67 -14.54 0.91
CA LEU A 177 -6.71 -13.66 1.56
C LEU A 177 -6.70 -13.85 3.08
N ILE A 178 -7.87 -13.92 3.70
CA ILE A 178 -7.98 -14.14 5.16
C ILE A 178 -7.46 -15.52 5.52
N LEU A 179 -7.88 -16.57 4.78
CA LEU A 179 -7.47 -17.94 5.04
C LEU A 179 -5.95 -18.14 4.88
N SER A 180 -5.31 -17.44 3.95
CA SER A 180 -3.87 -17.54 3.72
C SER A 180 -3.05 -16.59 4.63
N ALA A 181 -3.56 -15.41 4.93
CA ALA A 181 -2.86 -14.45 5.80
C ALA A 181 -2.92 -14.85 7.28
N LEU A 182 -4.02 -15.44 7.74
CA LEU A 182 -4.21 -15.79 9.16
C LEU A 182 -3.16 -16.78 9.67
N PRO A 183 -2.85 -17.91 9.00
CA PRO A 183 -1.78 -18.81 9.45
C PRO A 183 -0.40 -18.14 9.49
N VAL A 184 -0.11 -17.25 8.53
CA VAL A 184 1.14 -16.48 8.51
C VAL A 184 1.22 -15.55 9.71
N LEU A 185 0.14 -14.83 10.01
CA LEU A 185 0.04 -13.93 11.16
C LEU A 185 0.17 -14.68 12.49
N ILE A 186 -0.51 -15.83 12.63
CA ILE A 186 -0.45 -16.67 13.82
C ILE A 186 0.98 -17.23 14.00
N GLY A 187 1.59 -17.75 12.93
CA GLY A 187 2.94 -18.29 12.96
C GLY A 187 4.01 -17.24 13.28
N MET A 188 3.79 -15.99 12.85
CA MET A 188 4.69 -14.87 13.15
C MET A 188 4.38 -14.16 14.46
N ALA A 189 3.22 -14.41 15.08
CA ALA A 189 2.80 -13.71 16.30
C ALA A 189 3.84 -13.80 17.44
N PRO A 190 4.42 -14.96 17.79
CA PRO A 190 5.44 -15.02 18.83
C PRO A 190 6.63 -14.12 18.55
N THR A 191 7.12 -14.13 17.30
CA THR A 191 8.24 -13.27 16.86
C THR A 191 7.86 -11.79 16.88
N VAL A 192 6.65 -11.44 16.46
CA VAL A 192 6.15 -10.05 16.50
C VAL A 192 6.00 -9.59 17.95
N PHE A 193 5.43 -10.42 18.84
CA PHE A 193 5.27 -10.07 20.25
C PHE A 193 6.62 -9.95 20.98
N SER A 194 7.58 -10.84 20.74
CA SER A 194 8.93 -10.72 21.30
C SER A 194 9.71 -9.52 20.75
N PHE A 195 9.27 -9.00 19.60
CA PHE A 195 9.88 -7.83 18.96
C PHE A 195 9.25 -6.50 19.43
N ILE A 196 8.18 -6.54 20.23
CA ILE A 196 7.58 -5.36 20.86
C ILE A 196 8.49 -4.87 22.00
N GLY A 197 8.84 -3.60 22.00
CA GLY A 197 9.67 -2.95 23.03
C GLY A 197 10.65 -1.95 22.43
N ASP A 198 11.46 -1.34 23.28
CA ASP A 198 12.60 -0.46 22.91
C ASP A 198 12.28 0.58 21.82
N GLY A 199 11.08 1.16 21.85
CA GLY A 199 10.66 2.17 20.87
C GLY A 199 10.34 1.65 19.46
N ARG A 200 10.43 0.34 19.18
CA ARG A 200 10.25 -0.26 17.85
C ARG A 200 8.84 -0.02 17.30
N VAL A 201 7.81 -0.28 18.13
CA VAL A 201 6.40 -0.02 17.76
C VAL A 201 6.17 1.46 17.53
N ILE A 202 6.73 2.31 18.40
CA ILE A 202 6.56 3.77 18.33
C ILE A 202 7.13 4.31 17.03
N SER A 203 8.32 3.86 16.62
CA SER A 203 8.97 4.30 15.38
C SER A 203 8.16 3.91 14.14
N LEU A 204 7.67 2.67 14.09
CA LEU A 204 6.85 2.18 12.97
C LEU A 204 5.47 2.85 12.95
N ALA A 205 4.86 3.09 14.12
CA ALA A 205 3.60 3.82 14.24
C ALA A 205 3.77 5.30 13.88
N ALA A 206 4.86 5.94 14.30
CA ALA A 206 5.20 7.32 13.92
C ALA A 206 5.37 7.46 12.40
N PHE A 207 6.03 6.50 11.75
CA PHE A 207 6.15 6.46 10.30
C PHE A 207 4.77 6.34 9.61
N ALA A 208 3.90 5.44 10.09
CA ALA A 208 2.55 5.29 9.56
C ALA A 208 1.70 6.55 9.78
N LEU A 209 1.81 7.18 10.96
CA LEU A 209 1.11 8.42 11.29
C LEU A 209 1.59 9.59 10.43
N ALA A 210 2.91 9.72 10.24
CA ALA A 210 3.48 10.70 9.33
C ALA A 210 2.91 10.55 7.91
N GLY A 211 2.78 9.30 7.43
CA GLY A 211 2.14 9.01 6.14
C GLY A 211 0.69 9.49 6.05
N LEU A 212 -0.11 9.28 7.10
CA LEU A 212 -1.49 9.78 7.16
C LEU A 212 -1.53 11.31 7.13
N ILE A 213 -0.68 11.98 7.91
CA ILE A 213 -0.63 13.45 8.00
C ILE A 213 -0.17 14.04 6.66
N ILE A 214 0.96 13.59 6.12
CA ILE A 214 1.54 14.08 4.86
C ILE A 214 0.54 13.87 3.70
N GLY A 215 -0.02 12.66 3.60
CA GLY A 215 -0.99 12.37 2.54
C GLY A 215 -2.27 13.20 2.66
N HIS A 216 -2.76 13.44 3.89
CA HIS A 216 -3.91 14.32 4.11
C HIS A 216 -3.64 15.76 3.68
N LEU A 217 -2.50 16.31 4.05
CA LEU A 217 -2.11 17.69 3.71
C LEU A 217 -1.88 17.87 2.21
N LEU A 218 -1.31 16.87 1.55
CA LEU A 218 -1.04 16.88 0.11
C LEU A 218 -2.21 16.39 -0.76
N GLY A 219 -3.33 15.94 -0.16
CA GLY A 219 -4.49 15.43 -0.89
C GLY A 219 -5.21 16.41 -1.81
N GLY A 220 -4.86 17.68 -1.72
CA GLY A 220 -5.34 18.72 -2.63
C GLY A 220 -6.59 19.45 -2.15
N PRO A 221 -7.17 20.26 -3.04
CA PRO A 221 -8.36 21.06 -2.72
C PRO A 221 -9.61 20.19 -2.55
N GLU A 222 -9.72 19.09 -3.29
CA GLU A 222 -10.87 18.19 -3.24
C GLU A 222 -10.87 17.42 -1.89
N PRO A 223 -11.90 17.61 -1.04
CA PRO A 223 -11.94 17.00 0.30
C PRO A 223 -11.89 15.47 0.29
N GLU A 224 -12.49 14.85 -0.73
CA GLU A 224 -12.55 13.41 -0.90
C GLU A 224 -11.19 12.78 -1.25
N ASN A 225 -10.27 13.53 -1.87
CA ASN A 225 -8.93 13.03 -2.22
C ASN A 225 -7.98 13.01 -1.02
N ARG A 226 -8.22 13.84 0.01
CA ARG A 226 -7.36 13.93 1.20
C ARG A 226 -7.27 12.62 1.97
N PRO A 227 -8.40 11.97 2.36
CA PRO A 227 -8.32 10.69 3.04
C PRO A 227 -7.76 9.58 2.16
N VAL A 228 -7.98 9.64 0.84
CA VAL A 228 -7.45 8.67 -0.10
C VAL A 228 -5.93 8.74 -0.15
N LEU A 229 -5.37 9.94 -0.36
CA LEU A 229 -3.91 10.09 -0.41
C LEU A 229 -3.28 9.82 0.96
N ALA A 230 -3.93 10.18 2.08
CA ALA A 230 -3.47 9.82 3.42
C ALA A 230 -3.32 8.30 3.58
N LEU A 231 -4.35 7.54 3.20
CA LEU A 231 -4.31 6.09 3.26
C LEU A 231 -3.27 5.50 2.30
N ALA A 232 -3.14 6.04 1.08
CA ALA A 232 -2.15 5.57 0.10
C ALA A 232 -0.72 5.81 0.60
N THR A 233 -0.46 6.95 1.22
CA THR A 233 0.86 7.31 1.76
C THR A 233 1.23 6.46 2.97
N SER A 234 0.26 6.16 3.84
CA SER A 234 0.47 5.32 5.03
C SER A 234 0.40 3.81 4.76
N CYS A 235 -0.39 3.34 3.78
CA CYS A 235 -0.51 1.92 3.49
C CYS A 235 0.50 1.52 2.40
N ARG A 236 1.49 0.70 2.76
CA ARG A 236 2.56 0.25 1.87
C ARG A 236 2.47 -1.25 1.59
N HIS A 237 3.00 -1.68 0.45
CA HIS A 237 2.93 -3.06 -0.01
C HIS A 237 3.95 -3.95 0.73
N PRO A 238 3.52 -4.78 1.70
CA PRO A 238 4.45 -5.54 2.53
C PRO A 238 5.25 -6.56 1.73
N ALA A 239 4.67 -7.18 0.70
CA ALA A 239 5.38 -8.17 -0.10
C ALA A 239 6.54 -7.54 -0.91
N VAL A 240 6.37 -6.31 -1.43
CA VAL A 240 7.46 -5.58 -2.10
C VAL A 240 8.54 -5.21 -1.09
N ALA A 241 8.14 -4.70 0.08
CA ALA A 241 9.09 -4.39 1.16
C ALA A 241 9.90 -5.61 1.59
N LEU A 242 9.25 -6.76 1.77
CA LEU A 242 9.93 -8.01 2.12
C LEU A 242 10.83 -8.53 1.00
N ALA A 243 10.43 -8.38 -0.27
CA ALA A 243 11.27 -8.75 -1.41
C ALA A 243 12.56 -7.92 -1.46
N ILE A 244 12.46 -6.59 -1.26
CA ILE A 244 13.62 -5.71 -1.18
C ILE A 244 14.49 -6.08 0.04
N ALA A 245 13.87 -6.29 1.21
CA ALA A 245 14.59 -6.67 2.42
C ALA A 245 15.34 -8.01 2.25
N HIS A 246 14.71 -9.01 1.66
CA HIS A 246 15.32 -10.32 1.44
C HIS A 246 16.48 -10.26 0.43
N ALA A 247 16.33 -9.46 -0.63
CA ALA A 247 17.37 -9.31 -1.64
C ALA A 247 18.65 -8.64 -1.08
N ASN A 248 18.49 -7.71 -0.14
CA ASN A 248 19.62 -6.92 0.39
C ASN A 248 20.11 -7.41 1.77
N PHE A 249 19.23 -7.99 2.58
CA PHE A 249 19.50 -8.37 3.97
C PHE A 249 18.99 -9.79 4.28
N PRO A 250 19.44 -10.84 3.58
CA PRO A 250 18.88 -12.20 3.72
C PRO A 250 19.05 -12.78 5.14
N ASN A 251 20.06 -12.33 5.89
CA ASN A 251 20.35 -12.78 7.24
C ASN A 251 19.55 -12.07 8.33
N GLN A 252 18.80 -10.99 8.00
CA GLN A 252 18.04 -10.18 8.95
C GLN A 252 16.60 -10.70 9.10
N LYS A 253 16.45 -11.87 9.72
CA LYS A 253 15.16 -12.56 9.87
C LYS A 253 14.08 -11.73 10.58
N LEU A 254 14.47 -10.86 11.52
CA LEU A 254 13.53 -10.00 12.27
C LEU A 254 12.93 -8.85 11.44
N THR A 255 13.48 -8.56 10.24
CA THR A 255 12.91 -7.54 9.35
C THR A 255 11.49 -7.87 8.95
N ALA A 256 11.17 -9.15 8.74
CA ALA A 256 9.80 -9.57 8.46
C ALA A 256 8.85 -9.22 9.62
N ALA A 257 9.26 -9.46 10.86
CA ALA A 257 8.48 -9.10 12.04
C ALA A 257 8.26 -7.57 12.13
N ALA A 258 9.28 -6.78 11.84
CA ALA A 258 9.18 -5.32 11.80
C ALA A 258 8.20 -4.84 10.70
N VAL A 259 8.24 -5.43 9.51
CA VAL A 259 7.29 -5.13 8.41
C VAL A 259 5.86 -5.49 8.82
N PHE A 260 5.64 -6.65 9.44
CA PHE A 260 4.31 -7.03 9.93
C PHE A 260 3.82 -6.11 11.06
N LEU A 261 4.70 -5.73 11.98
CA LEU A 261 4.37 -4.78 13.05
C LEU A 261 3.96 -3.42 12.49
N TYR A 262 4.64 -2.96 11.42
CA TYR A 262 4.21 -1.78 10.69
C TYR A 262 2.82 -1.95 10.07
N VAL A 263 2.55 -3.08 9.40
CA VAL A 263 1.24 -3.34 8.77
C VAL A 263 0.12 -3.28 9.81
N ILE A 264 0.33 -3.86 10.99
CA ILE A 264 -0.62 -3.81 12.11
C ILE A 264 -0.80 -2.36 12.58
N SER A 265 0.30 -1.65 12.86
CA SER A 265 0.27 -0.25 13.30
C SER A 265 -0.44 0.66 12.28
N SER A 266 -0.10 0.52 11.00
CA SER A 266 -0.74 1.27 9.90
C SER A 266 -2.22 0.93 9.76
N ALA A 267 -2.63 -0.33 9.96
CA ALA A 267 -4.03 -0.73 9.90
C ALA A 267 -4.85 -0.10 11.03
N ILE A 268 -4.32 -0.12 12.26
CA ILE A 268 -4.97 0.49 13.44
C ILE A 268 -5.09 2.01 13.25
N LEU A 269 -3.99 2.68 12.92
CA LEU A 269 -3.99 4.14 12.73
C LEU A 269 -4.88 4.57 11.56
N SER A 270 -4.91 3.81 10.46
CA SER A 270 -5.82 4.04 9.34
C SER A 270 -7.29 3.90 9.75
N ALA A 271 -7.62 2.91 10.58
CA ALA A 271 -8.98 2.72 11.08
C ALA A 271 -9.43 3.88 11.98
N LEU A 272 -8.56 4.32 12.90
CA LEU A 272 -8.81 5.48 13.75
C LEU A 272 -8.97 6.78 12.94
N TYR A 273 -8.09 6.98 11.95
CA TYR A 273 -8.17 8.12 11.04
C TYR A 273 -9.50 8.15 10.27
N LEU A 274 -9.94 6.99 9.73
CA LEU A 274 -11.21 6.88 9.01
C LEU A 274 -12.42 7.14 9.92
N ALA A 275 -12.40 6.64 11.16
CA ALA A 275 -13.45 6.89 12.13
C ALA A 275 -13.57 8.38 12.47
N GLY A 276 -12.44 9.06 12.65
CA GLY A 276 -12.40 10.51 12.88
C GLY A 276 -12.89 11.33 11.67
N ASN A 277 -12.47 10.93 10.46
CA ASN A 277 -12.88 11.64 9.24
C ASN A 277 -14.39 11.52 8.97
N LYS A 278 -14.98 10.35 9.18
CA LYS A 278 -16.44 10.14 9.06
C LYS A 278 -17.26 11.00 10.02
N ARG A 279 -16.82 11.15 11.27
CA ARG A 279 -17.49 12.02 12.26
C ARG A 279 -17.50 13.47 11.79
N ARG A 280 -16.37 14.00 11.33
CA ARG A 280 -16.25 15.37 10.79
C ARG A 280 -17.17 15.62 9.60
N LEU A 281 -17.26 14.66 8.67
CA LEU A 281 -18.16 14.78 7.51
C LEU A 281 -19.64 14.74 7.90
N GLY A 282 -20.02 13.91 8.88
CA GLY A 282 -21.38 13.87 9.42
C GLY A 282 -21.78 15.16 10.11
N GLU A 283 -20.89 15.74 10.93
CA GLU A 283 -21.10 17.04 11.59
C GLU A 283 -21.24 18.19 10.58
N THR A 284 -20.43 18.17 9.50
CA THR A 284 -20.49 19.21 8.45
C THR A 284 -21.79 19.14 7.63
N GLN A 285 -22.38 17.95 7.46
CA GLN A 285 -23.67 17.78 6.78
C GLN A 285 -24.85 18.24 7.68
N GLN A 286 -24.77 18.05 9.00
CA GLN A 286 -25.79 18.51 9.94
C GLN A 286 -25.78 20.03 10.15
N LEU A 287 -24.62 20.69 9.95
CA LEU A 287 -24.45 22.14 10.08
C LEU A 287 -24.81 22.93 8.81
N LYS A 288 -25.19 22.28 7.72
CA LYS A 288 -25.79 22.92 6.54
C LYS A 288 -27.31 22.86 6.68
N PRO A 289 -27.98 23.91 7.25
CA PRO A 289 -29.44 24.00 7.22
C PRO A 289 -29.87 24.10 5.78
N GLY A 290 -30.92 23.33 5.41
CA GLY A 290 -31.43 23.26 4.06
C GLY A 290 -31.66 24.63 3.43
N THR A 291 -30.94 24.87 2.37
CA THR A 291 -31.37 25.78 1.32
C THR A 291 -32.29 24.97 0.41
N GLN A 292 -33.57 24.98 0.76
CA GLN A 292 -34.66 24.71 -0.19
C GLN A 292 -34.87 25.93 -1.07
#